data_34531bdc9ffe6d32732244922a9a3665
#
_entry.id   34531bdc9ffe6d32732244922a9a3665
#
_cell.length_a   1.000
_cell.length_b   1.000
_cell.length_c   1.000
_cell.angle_alpha   90.00
_cell.angle_beta   90.00
_cell.angle_gamma   90.00
#
_symmetry.space_group_name_H-M   'P 1'
#
loop_
_entity.id
_entity.type
_entity.pdbx_description
1 polymer ?
#
loop_
_entity_poly.entity_id
_entity_poly.type
_entity_poly.pdbx_seq_one_letter_code
_entity_poly.pdbx_strand_id
1 'polypeptide(L)'
;MTELLIRLFVGKNASADDPRTRTSYGMLSGFVGIAVNVILTAAKFAVGSLTGSISITADAINNLSDAGSSVVTLVGFKMAKKPADREHPYGHGRIEYISALIVSFLVLLMGVELLKSSVEKIKAPDTVTYSTAALAVLIISILFKLWLAYFNYSVGKRIDSTANKAVVADSLSDTAATAAALISLIISKFSSVPVDGWFGLVVSGFIIYSGIGIIKDTVSPLLGQPPKKEFVKQIEDEILSYPNIVGVHDLIIHDYGPGRQFASAHAEVPSSVDVMKSHDTIDLIERNIQRKYNLLISIHLDPIVVNDAHINRLRDLTESAVKEIDPALSIHDFRVVEGPTHSNLIFDVMAPPDFRLSDRELTNSIQEKLSKIDERYFCVITVDHSFN
;
A
#
# COMPACT_ATOMS: atom_id res chain seq x y z
N MET A 1 5.39 27.73 5.40
CA MET A 1 6.23 27.03 6.38
C MET A 1 6.59 25.62 5.91
N THR A 2 5.63 24.79 5.49
CA THR A 2 5.87 23.42 4.97
C THR A 2 6.91 23.36 3.84
N GLU A 3 6.74 24.13 2.77
CA GLU A 3 7.69 24.15 1.63
C GLU A 3 9.09 24.66 2.02
N LEU A 4 9.17 25.56 2.98
CA LEU A 4 10.44 26.08 3.47
C LEU A 4 11.22 24.98 4.20
N LEU A 5 10.56 24.23 5.07
CA LEU A 5 11.17 23.10 5.80
C LEU A 5 11.64 22.01 4.83
N ILE A 6 10.81 21.67 3.86
CA ILE A 6 11.16 20.67 2.83
C ILE A 6 12.40 21.13 2.04
N ARG A 7 12.44 22.37 1.59
CA ARG A 7 13.60 22.92 0.84
C ARG A 7 14.89 22.96 1.64
N LEU A 8 14.79 23.27 2.93
CA LEU A 8 15.97 23.36 3.83
C LEU A 8 16.56 21.98 4.13
N PHE A 9 15.74 20.95 4.35
CA PHE A 9 16.18 19.65 4.85
C PHE A 9 16.32 18.59 3.75
N VAL A 10 15.53 18.67 2.69
CA VAL A 10 15.52 17.64 1.62
C VAL A 10 16.16 18.16 0.34
N GLY A 11 16.12 19.47 0.09
CA GLY A 11 16.69 20.09 -1.11
C GLY A 11 15.63 20.47 -2.16
N LYS A 12 16.04 21.36 -3.09
CA LYS A 12 15.13 22.03 -4.03
C LYS A 12 14.70 21.14 -5.22
N ASN A 13 15.51 20.14 -5.59
CA ASN A 13 15.34 19.30 -6.78
C ASN A 13 15.38 17.79 -6.46
N ALA A 14 15.02 17.41 -5.25
CA ALA A 14 15.08 16.04 -4.81
C ALA A 14 13.90 15.24 -5.39
N SER A 15 14.17 14.21 -6.21
CA SER A 15 13.13 13.28 -6.70
C SER A 15 12.64 12.40 -5.55
N ALA A 16 11.34 12.27 -5.43
CA ALA A 16 10.70 11.40 -4.43
C ALA A 16 10.93 9.89 -4.73
N ASP A 17 11.29 9.56 -5.97
CA ASP A 17 11.57 8.19 -6.41
C ASP A 17 12.94 7.68 -5.92
N ASP A 18 13.85 8.60 -5.57
CA ASP A 18 15.14 8.21 -4.98
C ASP A 18 14.94 7.75 -3.52
N PRO A 19 15.35 6.51 -3.17
CA PRO A 19 15.18 5.97 -1.82
C PRO A 19 15.82 6.81 -0.70
N ARG A 20 16.91 7.52 -1.00
CA ARG A 20 17.58 8.41 -0.04
C ARG A 20 16.77 9.66 0.23
N THR A 21 16.25 10.25 -0.82
CA THR A 21 15.37 11.42 -0.77
C THR A 21 14.07 11.08 -0.05
N ARG A 22 13.45 9.94 -0.38
CA ARG A 22 12.27 9.42 0.28
C ARG A 22 12.46 9.28 1.80
N THR A 23 13.56 8.68 2.22
CA THR A 23 13.91 8.56 3.65
C THR A 23 14.08 9.92 4.32
N SER A 24 14.70 10.89 3.63
CA SER A 24 14.88 12.24 4.17
C SER A 24 13.56 12.96 4.41
N TYR A 25 12.58 12.78 3.53
CA TYR A 25 11.20 13.26 3.75
C TYR A 25 10.55 12.62 4.98
N GLY A 26 10.64 11.30 5.13
CA GLY A 26 10.08 10.60 6.28
C GLY A 26 10.75 10.97 7.61
N MET A 27 12.07 11.11 7.62
CA MET A 27 12.82 11.58 8.80
C MET A 27 12.44 13.02 9.17
N LEU A 28 12.31 13.93 8.20
CA LEU A 28 11.85 15.29 8.42
C LEU A 28 10.45 15.29 9.07
N SER A 29 9.55 14.44 8.57
CA SER A 29 8.22 14.28 9.11
C SER A 29 8.24 13.88 10.59
N GLY A 30 9.02 12.86 10.94
CA GLY A 30 9.19 12.43 12.33
C GLY A 30 9.78 13.52 13.22
N PHE A 31 10.85 14.23 12.78
CA PHE A 31 11.44 15.32 13.55
C PHE A 31 10.47 16.47 13.80
N VAL A 32 9.71 16.88 12.78
CA VAL A 32 8.71 17.95 12.91
C VAL A 32 7.60 17.52 13.86
N GLY A 33 7.14 16.26 13.77
CA GLY A 33 6.16 15.69 14.68
C GLY A 33 6.62 15.73 16.14
N ILE A 34 7.84 15.25 16.41
CA ILE A 34 8.44 15.30 17.75
C ILE A 34 8.52 16.74 18.25
N ALA A 35 9.06 17.65 17.45
CA ALA A 35 9.26 19.04 17.85
C ALA A 35 7.92 19.73 18.21
N VAL A 36 6.90 19.56 17.37
CA VAL A 36 5.57 20.16 17.61
C VAL A 36 4.92 19.57 18.86
N ASN A 37 4.91 18.27 19.02
CA ASN A 37 4.28 17.61 20.16
C ASN A 37 5.01 17.95 21.48
N VAL A 38 6.35 18.02 21.49
CA VAL A 38 7.13 18.45 22.66
C VAL A 38 6.85 19.92 23.03
N ILE A 39 6.76 20.80 22.03
CA ILE A 39 6.40 22.23 22.27
C ILE A 39 4.99 22.34 22.86
N LEU A 40 4.01 21.60 22.30
CA LEU A 40 2.65 21.59 22.85
C LEU A 40 2.59 21.01 24.26
N THR A 41 3.32 19.91 24.51
CA THR A 41 3.45 19.33 25.86
C THR A 41 3.98 20.35 26.85
N ALA A 42 5.09 21.00 26.52
CA ALA A 42 5.71 22.00 27.42
C ALA A 42 4.78 23.20 27.69
N ALA A 43 4.14 23.73 26.64
CA ALA A 43 3.21 24.85 26.75
C ALA A 43 1.98 24.48 27.60
N LYS A 44 1.35 23.34 27.35
CA LYS A 44 0.19 22.86 28.11
C LYS A 44 0.56 22.54 29.56
N PHE A 45 1.70 21.90 29.79
CA PHE A 45 2.16 21.61 31.15
C PHE A 45 2.42 22.87 31.96
N ALA A 46 3.05 23.88 31.36
CA ALA A 46 3.28 25.16 32.02
C ALA A 46 1.95 25.86 32.39
N VAL A 47 1.00 25.95 31.42
CA VAL A 47 -0.32 26.55 31.69
C VAL A 47 -1.12 25.73 32.70
N GLY A 48 -1.13 24.40 32.58
CA GLY A 48 -1.82 23.51 33.53
C GLY A 48 -1.32 23.66 34.96
N SER A 49 0.02 23.73 35.14
CA SER A 49 0.65 23.94 36.46
C SER A 49 0.36 25.33 37.03
N LEU A 50 0.41 26.38 36.22
CA LEU A 50 0.14 27.76 36.67
C LEU A 50 -1.33 27.98 37.00
N THR A 51 -2.24 27.31 36.30
CA THR A 51 -3.70 27.43 36.52
C THR A 51 -4.26 26.41 37.51
N GLY A 52 -3.46 25.40 37.90
CA GLY A 52 -3.91 24.27 38.70
C GLY A 52 -4.89 23.35 37.95
N SER A 53 -4.95 23.42 36.62
CA SER A 53 -5.88 22.65 35.80
C SER A 53 -5.35 21.25 35.52
N ILE A 54 -5.94 20.25 36.19
CA ILE A 54 -5.62 18.83 35.97
C ILE A 54 -5.95 18.43 34.53
N SER A 55 -7.02 18.97 33.95
CA SER A 55 -7.43 18.64 32.57
C SER A 55 -6.38 19.10 31.55
N ILE A 56 -5.82 20.32 31.68
CA ILE A 56 -4.76 20.81 30.77
C ILE A 56 -3.46 20.01 30.96
N THR A 57 -3.14 19.62 32.19
CA THR A 57 -1.97 18.80 32.49
C THR A 57 -2.11 17.38 31.90
N ALA A 58 -3.30 16.76 31.98
CA ALA A 58 -3.59 15.49 31.38
C ALA A 58 -3.45 15.56 29.82
N ASP A 59 -3.95 16.64 29.22
CA ASP A 59 -3.82 16.89 27.78
C ASP A 59 -2.34 17.10 27.33
N ALA A 60 -1.50 17.66 28.22
CA ALA A 60 -0.05 17.71 27.99
C ALA A 60 0.60 16.33 27.95
N ILE A 61 0.17 15.41 28.82
CA ILE A 61 0.66 14.01 28.81
C ILE A 61 0.24 13.29 27.54
N ASN A 62 -0.99 13.56 27.04
CA ASN A 62 -1.44 13.01 25.77
C ASN A 62 -0.51 13.44 24.61
N ASN A 63 -0.18 14.74 24.51
CA ASN A 63 0.76 15.22 23.49
C ASN A 63 2.18 14.62 23.63
N LEU A 64 2.58 14.21 24.83
CA LEU A 64 3.84 13.49 25.02
C LEU A 64 3.77 12.07 24.42
N SER A 65 2.62 11.41 24.53
CA SER A 65 2.36 10.11 23.86
C SER A 65 2.41 10.24 22.33
N ASP A 66 1.87 11.36 21.79
CA ASP A 66 1.90 11.64 20.33
C ASP A 66 3.35 11.90 19.83
N ALA A 67 4.19 12.48 20.69
CA ALA A 67 5.63 12.54 20.40
C ALA A 67 6.24 11.13 20.28
N GLY A 68 5.77 10.17 21.08
CA GLY A 68 6.13 8.75 20.97
C GLY A 68 5.76 8.14 19.61
N SER A 69 4.55 8.37 19.09
CA SER A 69 4.14 7.96 17.74
C SER A 69 5.06 8.54 16.66
N SER A 70 5.46 9.81 16.82
CA SER A 70 6.42 10.46 15.92
C SER A 70 7.82 9.84 15.99
N VAL A 71 8.27 9.39 17.17
CA VAL A 71 9.53 8.63 17.34
C VAL A 71 9.45 7.30 16.62
N VAL A 72 8.35 6.56 16.77
CA VAL A 72 8.14 5.27 16.04
C VAL A 72 8.28 5.49 14.53
N THR A 73 7.65 6.53 14.00
CA THR A 73 7.74 6.88 12.58
C THR A 73 9.17 7.21 12.16
N LEU A 74 9.88 8.04 12.93
CA LEU A 74 11.28 8.41 12.66
C LEU A 74 12.21 7.19 12.65
N VAL A 75 12.09 6.34 13.67
CA VAL A 75 12.88 5.09 13.79
C VAL A 75 12.53 4.15 12.65
N GLY A 76 11.25 4.04 12.30
CA GLY A 76 10.78 3.22 11.19
C GLY A 76 11.42 3.60 9.86
N PHE A 77 11.40 4.88 9.50
CA PHE A 77 12.08 5.36 8.28
C PHE A 77 13.60 5.14 8.32
N LYS A 78 14.21 5.36 9.47
CA LYS A 78 15.66 5.10 9.64
C LYS A 78 16.01 3.63 9.45
N MET A 79 15.21 2.73 10.02
CA MET A 79 15.41 1.28 9.89
C MET A 79 15.07 0.77 8.49
N ALA A 80 14.01 1.27 7.87
CA ALA A 80 13.61 0.89 6.51
C ALA A 80 14.71 1.19 5.46
N LYS A 81 15.57 2.18 5.73
CA LYS A 81 16.73 2.52 4.88
C LYS A 81 17.83 1.46 4.92
N LYS A 82 17.89 0.60 5.94
CA LYS A 82 18.96 -0.39 6.08
C LYS A 82 18.97 -1.32 4.85
N PRO A 83 20.12 -1.54 4.21
CA PRO A 83 20.23 -2.43 3.06
C PRO A 83 19.92 -3.88 3.44
N ALA A 84 19.81 -4.74 2.45
CA ALA A 84 19.71 -6.17 2.64
C ALA A 84 20.92 -6.70 3.44
N ASP A 85 20.68 -7.65 4.33
CA ASP A 85 21.69 -8.37 5.11
C ASP A 85 21.37 -9.87 5.11
N ARG A 86 22.13 -10.64 5.88
CA ARG A 86 21.97 -12.12 5.92
C ARG A 86 20.63 -12.57 6.53
N GLU A 87 20.08 -11.79 7.45
CA GLU A 87 18.80 -12.08 8.10
C GLU A 87 17.62 -11.62 7.26
N HIS A 88 17.80 -10.51 6.52
CA HIS A 88 16.78 -9.89 5.68
C HIS A 88 17.31 -9.67 4.26
N PRO A 89 17.41 -10.73 3.42
CA PRO A 89 18.03 -10.66 2.08
C PRO A 89 17.25 -9.77 1.11
N TYR A 90 15.94 -9.55 1.35
CA TYR A 90 15.11 -8.64 0.56
C TYR A 90 15.11 -7.19 1.09
N GLY A 91 15.92 -6.90 2.14
CA GLY A 91 16.02 -5.57 2.75
C GLY A 91 14.98 -5.32 3.82
N HIS A 92 14.99 -4.09 4.36
CA HIS A 92 14.22 -3.70 5.53
C HIS A 92 13.04 -2.75 5.21
N GLY A 93 12.68 -2.58 3.93
CA GLY A 93 11.66 -1.62 3.49
C GLY A 93 10.30 -1.79 4.17
N ARG A 94 9.88 -3.02 4.46
CA ARG A 94 8.61 -3.33 5.15
C ARG A 94 8.53 -2.81 6.58
N ILE A 95 9.65 -2.41 7.19
CA ILE A 95 9.64 -1.78 8.53
C ILE A 95 8.83 -0.47 8.53
N GLU A 96 8.73 0.23 7.38
CA GLU A 96 7.85 1.38 7.26
C GLU A 96 6.37 1.00 7.49
N TYR A 97 5.91 -0.11 6.91
CA TYR A 97 4.54 -0.62 7.12
C TYR A 97 4.32 -1.08 8.56
N ILE A 98 5.32 -1.73 9.17
CA ILE A 98 5.26 -2.13 10.59
C ILE A 98 5.16 -0.90 11.49
N SER A 99 5.91 0.16 11.20
CA SER A 99 5.84 1.41 11.95
C SER A 99 4.47 2.08 11.81
N ALA A 100 3.92 2.09 10.59
CA ALA A 100 2.56 2.59 10.34
C ALA A 100 1.52 1.77 11.11
N LEU A 101 1.68 0.45 11.18
CA LEU A 101 0.80 -0.44 11.93
C LEU A 101 0.84 -0.14 13.43
N ILE A 102 2.04 0.07 13.99
CA ILE A 102 2.19 0.45 15.42
C ILE A 102 1.47 1.78 15.70
N VAL A 103 1.67 2.80 14.87
CA VAL A 103 0.99 4.10 15.03
C VAL A 103 -0.52 3.93 14.91
N SER A 104 -1.01 3.12 13.98
CA SER A 104 -2.44 2.84 13.81
C SER A 104 -3.07 2.16 15.02
N PHE A 105 -2.34 1.25 15.66
CA PHE A 105 -2.79 0.65 16.93
C PHE A 105 -2.82 1.67 18.07
N LEU A 106 -1.89 2.61 18.13
CA LEU A 106 -1.92 3.69 19.14
C LEU A 106 -3.15 4.60 18.93
N VAL A 107 -3.49 4.95 17.68
CA VAL A 107 -4.72 5.67 17.33
C VAL A 107 -5.97 4.91 17.77
N LEU A 108 -6.01 3.60 17.51
CA LEU A 108 -7.14 2.76 17.92
C LEU A 108 -7.29 2.71 19.45
N LEU A 109 -6.17 2.55 20.18
CA LEU A 109 -6.17 2.57 21.65
C LEU A 109 -6.69 3.90 22.20
N MET A 110 -6.26 5.04 21.63
CA MET A 110 -6.80 6.36 21.99
C MET A 110 -8.30 6.45 21.75
N GLY A 111 -8.78 5.95 20.61
CA GLY A 111 -10.23 5.91 20.33
C GLY A 111 -11.02 5.10 21.36
N VAL A 112 -10.50 3.95 21.78
CA VAL A 112 -11.11 3.10 22.80
C VAL A 112 -11.08 3.76 24.19
N GLU A 113 -9.99 4.42 24.54
CA GLU A 113 -9.86 5.13 25.82
C GLU A 113 -10.80 6.33 25.88
N LEU A 114 -10.90 7.11 24.79
CA LEU A 114 -11.87 8.20 24.67
C LEU A 114 -13.31 7.67 24.78
N LEU A 115 -13.62 6.52 24.18
CA LEU A 115 -14.93 5.87 24.28
C LEU A 115 -15.27 5.54 25.74
N LYS A 116 -14.35 4.90 26.47
CA LYS A 116 -14.53 4.57 27.90
C LYS A 116 -14.75 5.82 28.75
N SER A 117 -13.87 6.80 28.61
CA SER A 117 -13.98 8.09 29.33
C SER A 117 -15.28 8.82 29.01
N SER A 118 -15.72 8.79 27.75
CA SER A 118 -16.99 9.40 27.34
C SER A 118 -18.20 8.73 27.97
N VAL A 119 -18.22 7.38 28.03
CA VAL A 119 -19.28 6.62 28.70
C VAL A 119 -19.30 6.89 30.20
N GLU A 120 -18.14 7.03 30.86
CA GLU A 120 -18.04 7.38 32.26
C GLU A 120 -18.59 8.78 32.52
N LYS A 121 -18.24 9.76 31.70
CA LYS A 121 -18.76 11.15 31.78
C LYS A 121 -20.27 11.26 31.51
N ILE A 122 -20.85 10.35 30.70
CA ILE A 122 -22.32 10.30 30.52
C ILE A 122 -22.99 9.75 31.78
N LYS A 123 -22.39 8.73 32.46
CA LYS A 123 -22.94 8.13 33.68
C LYS A 123 -22.77 8.99 34.92
N ALA A 124 -21.64 9.68 35.04
CA ALA A 124 -21.29 10.57 36.13
C ALA A 124 -20.78 11.91 35.54
N PRO A 125 -21.68 12.83 35.19
CA PRO A 125 -21.32 14.07 34.55
C PRO A 125 -20.50 14.98 35.48
N ASP A 126 -19.30 15.35 35.07
CA ASP A 126 -18.48 16.37 35.72
C ASP A 126 -18.86 17.75 35.20
N THR A 127 -18.81 18.73 36.09
CA THR A 127 -19.02 20.15 35.72
C THR A 127 -17.74 20.71 35.10
N VAL A 128 -17.76 20.93 33.78
CA VAL A 128 -16.65 21.62 33.09
C VAL A 128 -16.67 23.08 33.45
N THR A 129 -15.63 23.55 34.17
CA THR A 129 -15.49 24.97 34.50
C THR A 129 -14.83 25.75 33.36
N TYR A 130 -15.52 26.77 32.86
CA TYR A 130 -14.99 27.66 31.83
C TYR A 130 -13.73 28.37 32.28
N SER A 131 -12.67 28.31 31.46
CA SER A 131 -11.43 29.04 31.65
C SER A 131 -10.96 29.64 30.31
N THR A 132 -10.66 30.95 30.30
CA THR A 132 -10.13 31.63 29.12
C THR A 132 -8.75 31.10 28.73
N ALA A 133 -7.93 30.70 29.71
CA ALA A 133 -6.64 30.08 29.47
C ALA A 133 -6.81 28.71 28.81
N ALA A 134 -7.75 27.86 29.27
CA ALA A 134 -8.08 26.60 28.64
C ALA A 134 -8.57 26.80 27.18
N LEU A 135 -9.45 27.76 26.94
CA LEU A 135 -9.92 28.11 25.60
C LEU A 135 -8.77 28.45 24.65
N ALA A 136 -7.85 29.33 25.07
CA ALA A 136 -6.71 29.73 24.25
C ALA A 136 -5.78 28.53 23.93
N VAL A 137 -5.50 27.70 24.94
CA VAL A 137 -4.65 26.50 24.77
C VAL A 137 -5.27 25.48 23.80
N LEU A 138 -6.59 25.23 23.90
CA LEU A 138 -7.29 24.30 23.00
C LEU A 138 -7.27 24.82 21.54
N ILE A 139 -7.53 26.11 21.33
CA ILE A 139 -7.48 26.74 20.00
C ILE A 139 -6.07 26.61 19.38
N ILE A 140 -5.05 27.00 20.15
CA ILE A 140 -3.66 26.91 19.69
C ILE A 140 -3.29 25.48 19.39
N SER A 141 -3.70 24.52 20.22
CA SER A 141 -3.45 23.11 19.98
C SER A 141 -4.09 22.60 18.68
N ILE A 142 -5.34 22.96 18.42
CA ILE A 142 -6.04 22.62 17.17
C ILE A 142 -5.27 23.16 15.96
N LEU A 143 -4.84 24.44 16.00
CA LEU A 143 -4.12 25.05 14.89
C LEU A 143 -2.78 24.34 14.60
N PHE A 144 -2.01 24.02 15.65
CA PHE A 144 -0.75 23.28 15.48
C PHE A 144 -0.96 21.85 14.98
N LYS A 145 -1.97 21.13 15.50
CA LYS A 145 -2.29 19.76 15.07
C LYS A 145 -2.82 19.71 13.62
N LEU A 146 -3.66 20.66 13.22
CA LEU A 146 -4.10 20.81 11.83
C LEU A 146 -2.93 21.11 10.89
N TRP A 147 -2.02 22.01 11.32
CA TRP A 147 -0.82 22.26 10.52
C TRP A 147 0.07 21.03 10.45
N LEU A 148 0.24 20.27 11.52
CA LEU A 148 1.02 19.03 11.54
C LEU A 148 0.38 17.95 10.63
N ALA A 149 -0.94 17.82 10.69
CA ALA A 149 -1.67 16.91 9.78
C ALA A 149 -1.46 17.31 8.31
N TYR A 150 -1.60 18.60 7.98
CA TYR A 150 -1.34 19.11 6.63
C TYR A 150 0.12 18.88 6.18
N PHE A 151 1.08 19.11 7.09
CA PHE A 151 2.49 18.88 6.81
C PHE A 151 2.76 17.40 6.48
N ASN A 152 2.29 16.49 7.34
CA ASN A 152 2.45 15.04 7.14
C ASN A 152 1.68 14.55 5.90
N TYR A 153 0.50 15.09 5.61
CA TYR A 153 -0.23 14.80 4.39
C TYR A 153 0.56 15.22 3.13
N SER A 154 1.11 16.44 3.16
CA SER A 154 1.91 16.97 2.04
C SER A 154 3.17 16.13 1.79
N VAL A 155 3.86 15.72 2.84
CA VAL A 155 5.03 14.84 2.77
C VAL A 155 4.60 13.44 2.32
N GLY A 156 3.61 12.85 2.98
CA GLY A 156 3.11 11.50 2.70
C GLY A 156 2.63 11.31 1.27
N LYS A 157 1.97 12.32 0.70
CA LYS A 157 1.53 12.31 -0.70
C LYS A 157 2.70 12.29 -1.68
N ARG A 158 3.83 12.97 -1.36
CA ARG A 158 5.03 13.02 -2.23
C ARG A 158 5.76 11.70 -2.28
N ILE A 159 5.78 10.96 -1.17
CA ILE A 159 6.55 9.72 -1.04
C ILE A 159 5.66 8.46 -0.97
N ASP A 160 4.35 8.58 -1.16
CA ASP A 160 3.32 7.54 -1.01
C ASP A 160 3.56 6.67 0.25
N SER A 161 3.62 7.34 1.42
CA SER A 161 3.96 6.71 2.70
C SER A 161 2.73 6.38 3.53
N THR A 162 2.57 5.10 3.87
CA THR A 162 1.53 4.63 4.82
C THR A 162 1.82 5.11 6.24
N ALA A 163 3.08 5.22 6.65
CA ALA A 163 3.46 5.74 7.95
C ALA A 163 3.03 7.20 8.13
N ASN A 164 3.22 8.04 7.11
CA ASN A 164 2.73 9.42 7.14
C ASN A 164 1.19 9.50 7.16
N LYS A 165 0.48 8.59 6.44
CA LYS A 165 -0.99 8.51 6.50
C LYS A 165 -1.47 8.20 7.92
N ALA A 166 -0.81 7.29 8.64
CA ALA A 166 -1.11 6.97 10.03
C ALA A 166 -0.92 8.19 10.95
N VAL A 167 0.19 8.95 10.80
CA VAL A 167 0.45 10.18 11.58
C VAL A 167 -0.55 11.29 11.26
N VAL A 168 -1.04 11.38 10.02
CA VAL A 168 -2.12 12.30 9.64
C VAL A 168 -3.40 11.96 10.40
N ALA A 169 -3.77 10.68 10.42
CA ALA A 169 -4.96 10.23 11.15
C ALA A 169 -4.84 10.46 12.66
N ASP A 170 -3.68 10.20 13.25
CA ASP A 170 -3.35 10.50 14.64
C ASP A 170 -3.60 11.98 14.93
N SER A 171 -2.98 12.89 14.18
CA SER A 171 -3.14 14.34 14.34
C SER A 171 -4.58 14.84 14.12
N LEU A 172 -5.34 14.24 13.21
CA LEU A 172 -6.74 14.56 12.97
C LEU A 172 -7.64 14.04 14.10
N SER A 173 -7.35 12.85 14.65
CA SER A 173 -8.04 12.28 15.80
C SER A 173 -7.90 13.17 17.01
N ASP A 174 -6.68 13.64 17.30
CA ASP A 174 -6.41 14.61 18.36
C ASP A 174 -7.13 15.94 18.15
N THR A 175 -7.15 16.42 16.91
CA THR A 175 -7.87 17.63 16.54
C THR A 175 -9.36 17.47 16.81
N ALA A 176 -9.96 16.33 16.45
CA ALA A 176 -11.38 16.05 16.67
C ALA A 176 -11.71 15.95 18.16
N ALA A 177 -10.87 15.25 18.95
CA ALA A 177 -11.04 15.15 20.40
C ALA A 177 -10.90 16.51 21.08
N THR A 178 -9.91 17.31 20.70
CA THR A 178 -9.69 18.67 21.23
C THR A 178 -10.81 19.62 20.82
N ALA A 179 -11.37 19.50 19.60
CA ALA A 179 -12.51 20.28 19.15
C ALA A 179 -13.79 19.93 19.91
N ALA A 180 -14.02 18.65 20.22
CA ALA A 180 -15.13 18.22 21.06
C ALA A 180 -15.03 18.83 22.47
N ALA A 181 -13.83 18.81 23.08
CA ALA A 181 -13.56 19.46 24.37
C ALA A 181 -13.76 20.97 24.29
N LEU A 182 -13.32 21.61 23.20
CA LEU A 182 -13.53 23.06 22.98
C LEU A 182 -15.02 23.44 22.91
N ILE A 183 -15.81 22.68 22.15
CA ILE A 183 -17.24 22.86 22.00
C ILE A 183 -17.92 22.69 23.37
N SER A 184 -17.58 21.65 24.12
CA SER A 184 -18.08 21.41 25.48
C SER A 184 -17.74 22.54 26.42
N LEU A 185 -16.52 23.08 26.36
CA LEU A 185 -16.09 24.24 27.17
C LEU A 185 -16.88 25.50 26.81
N ILE A 186 -17.18 25.73 25.54
CA ILE A 186 -17.99 26.88 25.12
C ILE A 186 -19.44 26.72 25.59
N ILE A 187 -20.02 25.54 25.46
CA ILE A 187 -21.40 25.25 25.91
C ILE A 187 -21.52 25.43 27.45
N SER A 188 -20.51 24.96 28.20
CA SER A 188 -20.51 25.07 29.65
C SER A 188 -20.55 26.54 30.16
N LYS A 189 -20.14 27.53 29.34
CA LYS A 189 -20.26 28.95 29.64
C LYS A 189 -21.70 29.46 29.64
N PHE A 190 -22.57 28.87 28.81
CA PHE A 190 -23.94 29.31 28.56
C PHE A 190 -24.99 28.36 29.14
N SER A 191 -24.63 27.12 29.45
CA SER A 191 -25.52 26.06 29.89
C SER A 191 -24.81 25.13 30.86
N SER A 192 -25.53 24.60 31.84
CA SER A 192 -25.06 23.56 32.75
C SER A 192 -25.26 22.14 32.21
N VAL A 193 -25.67 22.00 30.94
CA VAL A 193 -25.88 20.67 30.32
C VAL A 193 -24.55 19.98 30.07
N PRO A 194 -24.31 18.79 30.62
CA PRO A 194 -23.05 18.05 30.43
C PRO A 194 -23.01 17.35 29.07
N VAL A 195 -22.55 18.10 28.06
CA VAL A 195 -22.47 17.57 26.66
C VAL A 195 -21.16 16.85 26.31
N ASP A 196 -20.14 17.02 27.17
CA ASP A 196 -18.76 16.53 26.91
C ASP A 196 -18.73 15.02 26.61
N GLY A 197 -19.40 14.20 27.41
CA GLY A 197 -19.47 12.76 27.19
C GLY A 197 -20.13 12.38 25.85
N TRP A 198 -21.15 13.12 25.41
CA TRP A 198 -21.83 12.85 24.16
C TRP A 198 -20.99 13.18 22.93
N PHE A 199 -20.30 14.35 22.95
CA PHE A 199 -19.37 14.71 21.89
C PHE A 199 -18.18 13.74 21.84
N GLY A 200 -17.63 13.37 23.00
CA GLY A 200 -16.58 12.38 23.10
C GLY A 200 -16.98 11.01 22.54
N LEU A 201 -18.22 10.57 22.77
CA LEU A 201 -18.76 9.33 22.24
C LEU A 201 -18.81 9.32 20.70
N VAL A 202 -19.29 10.38 20.08
CA VAL A 202 -19.33 10.51 18.61
C VAL A 202 -17.92 10.53 18.02
N VAL A 203 -17.02 11.32 18.61
CA VAL A 203 -15.63 11.43 18.15
C VAL A 203 -14.89 10.12 18.33
N SER A 204 -15.05 9.41 19.45
CA SER A 204 -14.43 8.11 19.66
C SER A 204 -14.84 7.06 18.61
N GLY A 205 -16.13 7.04 18.23
CA GLY A 205 -16.62 6.19 17.15
C GLY A 205 -15.94 6.48 15.82
N PHE A 206 -15.76 7.75 15.48
CA PHE A 206 -15.03 8.18 14.27
C PHE A 206 -13.55 7.78 14.31
N ILE A 207 -12.87 7.97 15.46
CA ILE A 207 -11.46 7.62 15.63
C ILE A 207 -11.25 6.10 15.48
N ILE A 208 -12.11 5.28 16.11
CA ILE A 208 -12.05 3.81 16.02
C ILE A 208 -12.26 3.36 14.57
N TYR A 209 -13.27 3.91 13.87
CA TYR A 209 -13.53 3.60 12.47
C TYR A 209 -12.31 3.94 11.59
N SER A 210 -11.75 5.14 11.75
CA SER A 210 -10.55 5.58 11.02
C SER A 210 -9.34 4.69 11.33
N GLY A 211 -9.10 4.37 12.60
CA GLY A 211 -7.99 3.50 13.03
C GLY A 211 -8.06 2.11 12.40
N ILE A 212 -9.25 1.50 12.37
CA ILE A 212 -9.46 0.19 11.70
C ILE A 212 -9.17 0.30 10.20
N GLY A 213 -9.60 1.39 9.55
CA GLY A 213 -9.31 1.63 8.13
C GLY A 213 -7.80 1.67 7.86
N ILE A 214 -7.05 2.43 8.65
CA ILE A 214 -5.60 2.56 8.49
C ILE A 214 -4.88 1.22 8.75
N ILE A 215 -5.32 0.45 9.76
CA ILE A 215 -4.77 -0.89 10.01
C ILE A 215 -4.96 -1.77 8.78
N LYS A 216 -6.15 -1.79 8.20
CA LYS A 216 -6.44 -2.56 6.98
C LYS A 216 -5.55 -2.14 5.81
N ASP A 217 -5.42 -0.82 5.57
CA ASP A 217 -4.58 -0.27 4.49
C ASP A 217 -3.09 -0.56 4.69
N THR A 218 -2.65 -0.69 5.95
CA THR A 218 -1.25 -0.96 6.30
C THR A 218 -0.91 -2.45 6.25
N VAL A 219 -1.86 -3.31 6.59
CA VAL A 219 -1.69 -4.76 6.55
C VAL A 219 -1.73 -5.28 5.11
N SER A 220 -2.53 -4.67 4.24
CA SER A 220 -2.69 -5.09 2.84
C SER A 220 -1.35 -5.23 2.08
N PRO A 221 -0.43 -4.24 2.10
CA PRO A 221 0.90 -4.40 1.48
C PRO A 221 1.77 -5.48 2.13
N LEU A 222 1.60 -5.75 3.44
CA LEU A 222 2.33 -6.82 4.12
C LEU A 222 1.88 -8.21 3.67
N LEU A 223 0.59 -8.37 3.36
CA LEU A 223 0.00 -9.61 2.81
C LEU A 223 0.34 -9.82 1.33
N GLY A 224 0.71 -8.77 0.61
CA GLY A 224 0.98 -8.82 -0.83
C GLY A 224 -0.13 -8.14 -1.62
N GLN A 225 -0.14 -6.82 -1.64
CA GLN A 225 -1.06 -6.04 -2.45
C GLN A 225 -0.60 -6.09 -3.93
N PRO A 226 -1.53 -6.28 -4.89
CA PRO A 226 -1.17 -6.20 -6.30
C PRO A 226 -0.64 -4.81 -6.67
N PRO A 227 0.30 -4.71 -7.62
CA PRO A 227 0.80 -3.42 -8.10
C PRO A 227 -0.29 -2.66 -8.86
N LYS A 228 -0.03 -1.37 -9.13
CA LYS A 228 -0.95 -0.56 -9.95
C LYS A 228 -1.00 -1.11 -11.38
N LYS A 229 -2.19 -1.24 -11.95
CA LYS A 229 -2.41 -1.77 -13.31
C LYS A 229 -1.60 -1.03 -14.37
N GLU A 230 -1.46 0.29 -14.21
CA GLU A 230 -0.67 1.12 -15.12
C GLU A 230 0.82 0.76 -15.08
N PHE A 231 1.34 0.37 -13.90
CA PHE A 231 2.73 -0.05 -13.75
C PHE A 231 2.97 -1.45 -14.35
N VAL A 232 2.06 -2.39 -14.14
CA VAL A 232 2.09 -3.71 -14.78
C VAL A 232 2.16 -3.55 -16.29
N LYS A 233 1.24 -2.78 -16.86
CA LYS A 233 1.20 -2.51 -18.29
C LYS A 233 2.47 -1.83 -18.82
N GLN A 234 3.07 -0.90 -18.07
CA GLN A 234 4.32 -0.27 -18.47
C GLN A 234 5.48 -1.28 -18.56
N ILE A 235 5.54 -2.25 -17.66
CA ILE A 235 6.56 -3.30 -17.70
C ILE A 235 6.31 -4.27 -18.87
N GLU A 236 5.07 -4.68 -19.10
CA GLU A 236 4.70 -5.51 -20.24
C GLU A 236 5.03 -4.82 -21.58
N ASP A 237 4.61 -3.56 -21.74
CA ASP A 237 4.88 -2.77 -22.96
C ASP A 237 6.40 -2.58 -23.19
N GLU A 238 7.18 -2.40 -22.10
CA GLU A 238 8.63 -2.31 -22.18
C GLU A 238 9.24 -3.62 -22.67
N ILE A 239 8.85 -4.78 -22.14
CA ILE A 239 9.34 -6.09 -22.56
C ILE A 239 8.97 -6.35 -24.03
N LEU A 240 7.72 -6.10 -24.42
CA LEU A 240 7.21 -6.27 -25.78
C LEU A 240 7.88 -5.33 -26.81
N SER A 241 8.50 -4.23 -26.38
CA SER A 241 9.18 -3.28 -27.26
C SER A 241 10.46 -3.82 -27.88
N TYR A 242 11.01 -4.92 -27.38
CA TYR A 242 12.27 -5.48 -27.85
C TYR A 242 12.08 -6.44 -29.02
N PRO A 243 13.06 -6.49 -29.95
CA PRO A 243 13.00 -7.37 -31.11
C PRO A 243 12.99 -8.84 -30.67
N ASN A 244 12.22 -9.65 -31.40
CA ASN A 244 12.04 -11.08 -31.16
C ASN A 244 11.27 -11.45 -29.87
N ILE A 245 10.69 -10.50 -29.14
CA ILE A 245 9.69 -10.80 -28.14
C ILE A 245 8.31 -10.73 -28.81
N VAL A 246 7.56 -11.82 -28.75
CA VAL A 246 6.26 -11.95 -29.43
C VAL A 246 5.09 -12.03 -28.46
N GLY A 247 5.36 -12.34 -27.19
CA GLY A 247 4.38 -12.37 -26.11
C GLY A 247 5.03 -12.21 -24.75
N VAL A 248 4.24 -11.76 -23.77
CA VAL A 248 4.60 -11.68 -22.35
C VAL A 248 3.42 -12.18 -21.53
N HIS A 249 3.68 -13.06 -20.58
CA HIS A 249 2.66 -13.58 -19.66
C HIS A 249 3.26 -13.86 -18.28
N ASP A 250 2.44 -14.21 -17.30
CA ASP A 250 2.81 -14.54 -15.92
C ASP A 250 3.69 -13.47 -15.23
N LEU A 251 3.43 -12.19 -15.54
CA LEU A 251 4.11 -11.11 -14.87
C LEU A 251 3.61 -11.00 -13.43
N ILE A 252 4.45 -11.39 -12.49
CA ILE A 252 4.19 -11.29 -11.04
C ILE A 252 5.17 -10.28 -10.44
N ILE A 253 4.65 -9.27 -9.72
CA ILE A 253 5.47 -8.27 -9.06
C ILE A 253 5.27 -8.35 -7.55
N HIS A 254 6.36 -8.57 -6.81
CA HIS A 254 6.38 -8.66 -5.36
C HIS A 254 6.88 -7.36 -4.75
N ASP A 255 6.15 -6.82 -3.77
CA ASP A 255 6.55 -5.64 -3.00
C ASP A 255 7.15 -6.03 -1.64
N TYR A 256 8.41 -5.65 -1.42
CA TYR A 256 9.13 -5.81 -0.15
C TYR A 256 9.32 -4.47 0.57
N GLY A 257 8.47 -3.52 0.28
CA GLY A 257 8.51 -2.17 0.83
C GLY A 257 8.97 -1.13 -0.18
N PRO A 258 8.81 0.14 0.13
CA PRO A 258 9.06 1.22 -0.81
C PRO A 258 10.45 1.17 -1.44
N GLY A 259 10.49 1.15 -2.77
CA GLY A 259 11.72 1.07 -3.56
C GLY A 259 12.41 -0.31 -3.52
N ARG A 260 11.69 -1.36 -3.16
CA ARG A 260 12.17 -2.76 -3.16
C ARG A 260 11.14 -3.67 -3.78
N GLN A 261 11.18 -3.81 -5.08
CA GLN A 261 10.28 -4.68 -5.84
C GLN A 261 11.08 -5.72 -6.62
N PHE A 262 10.49 -6.92 -6.73
CA PHE A 262 11.01 -8.05 -7.48
C PHE A 262 9.91 -8.55 -8.40
N ALA A 263 10.28 -9.00 -9.58
CA ALA A 263 9.32 -9.54 -10.54
C ALA A 263 9.82 -10.81 -11.19
N SER A 264 8.89 -11.62 -11.65
CA SER A 264 9.10 -12.67 -12.62
C SER A 264 8.12 -12.48 -13.77
N ALA A 265 8.53 -12.83 -14.96
CA ALA A 265 7.70 -12.84 -16.15
C ALA A 265 8.13 -13.96 -17.10
N HIS A 266 7.28 -14.32 -18.03
CA HIS A 266 7.58 -15.20 -19.14
C HIS A 266 7.56 -14.38 -20.44
N ALA A 267 8.55 -14.62 -21.31
CA ALA A 267 8.65 -13.95 -22.59
C ALA A 267 8.69 -15.01 -23.72
N GLU A 268 7.71 -14.95 -24.60
CA GLU A 268 7.64 -15.79 -25.78
C GLU A 268 8.59 -15.28 -26.85
N VAL A 269 9.43 -16.20 -27.38
CA VAL A 269 10.38 -15.91 -28.45
C VAL A 269 10.23 -16.90 -29.59
N PRO A 270 10.47 -16.53 -30.87
CA PRO A 270 10.42 -17.51 -31.98
C PRO A 270 11.49 -18.56 -31.79
N SER A 271 11.10 -19.83 -31.84
CA SER A 271 12.02 -20.97 -31.72
C SER A 271 13.06 -21.08 -32.88
N SER A 272 12.86 -20.32 -33.95
CA SER A 272 13.83 -20.18 -35.08
C SER A 272 14.99 -19.23 -34.76
N VAL A 273 14.90 -18.45 -33.68
CA VAL A 273 15.98 -17.57 -33.24
C VAL A 273 16.97 -18.35 -32.39
N ASP A 274 18.26 -18.11 -32.59
CA ASP A 274 19.31 -18.70 -31.77
C ASP A 274 19.12 -18.40 -30.28
N VAL A 275 19.18 -19.44 -29.43
CA VAL A 275 18.93 -19.34 -27.99
C VAL A 275 19.85 -18.32 -27.31
N MET A 276 21.14 -18.24 -27.73
CA MET A 276 22.07 -17.29 -27.15
C MET A 276 21.68 -15.86 -27.47
N LYS A 277 21.18 -15.59 -28.69
CA LYS A 277 20.68 -14.25 -29.06
C LYS A 277 19.40 -13.90 -28.28
N SER A 278 18.51 -14.86 -28.10
CA SER A 278 17.30 -14.65 -27.27
C SER A 278 17.68 -14.35 -25.84
N HIS A 279 18.62 -15.11 -25.26
CA HIS A 279 19.14 -14.88 -23.92
C HIS A 279 19.78 -13.49 -23.76
N ASP A 280 20.60 -13.06 -24.72
CA ASP A 280 21.23 -11.73 -24.70
C ASP A 280 20.16 -10.61 -24.71
N THR A 281 19.07 -10.82 -25.46
CA THR A 281 17.93 -9.88 -25.48
C THR A 281 17.25 -9.81 -24.11
N ILE A 282 16.96 -10.96 -23.50
CA ILE A 282 16.36 -11.04 -22.16
C ILE A 282 17.25 -10.34 -21.11
N ASP A 283 18.55 -10.64 -21.10
CA ASP A 283 19.50 -10.02 -20.16
C ASP A 283 19.59 -8.49 -20.33
N LEU A 284 19.45 -8.00 -21.57
CA LEU A 284 19.37 -6.57 -21.86
C LEU A 284 18.06 -5.96 -21.30
N ILE A 285 16.92 -6.65 -21.48
CA ILE A 285 15.62 -6.22 -20.95
C ILE A 285 15.68 -6.13 -19.44
N GLU A 286 16.11 -7.19 -18.75
CA GLU A 286 16.24 -7.24 -17.29
C GLU A 286 17.07 -6.09 -16.74
N ARG A 287 18.23 -5.81 -17.35
CA ARG A 287 19.12 -4.70 -16.98
C ARG A 287 18.46 -3.34 -17.20
N ASN A 288 17.74 -3.15 -18.30
CA ASN A 288 17.11 -1.86 -18.60
C ASN A 288 15.92 -1.60 -17.68
N ILE A 289 15.08 -2.62 -17.41
CA ILE A 289 13.97 -2.53 -16.44
C ILE A 289 14.53 -2.21 -15.05
N GLN A 290 15.60 -2.88 -14.63
CA GLN A 290 16.23 -2.60 -13.34
C GLN A 290 16.71 -1.14 -13.23
N ARG A 291 17.33 -0.60 -14.30
CA ARG A 291 17.83 0.79 -14.31
C ARG A 291 16.70 1.82 -14.36
N LYS A 292 15.67 1.56 -15.16
CA LYS A 292 14.57 2.52 -15.42
C LYS A 292 13.54 2.55 -14.31
N TYR A 293 13.18 1.39 -13.78
CA TYR A 293 12.09 1.22 -12.82
C TYR A 293 12.54 0.82 -11.41
N ASN A 294 13.85 0.59 -11.21
CA ASN A 294 14.40 0.03 -9.97
C ASN A 294 13.72 -1.30 -9.56
N LEU A 295 13.30 -2.10 -10.56
CA LEU A 295 12.64 -3.37 -10.44
C LEU A 295 13.61 -4.49 -10.82
N LEU A 296 13.94 -5.37 -9.88
CA LEU A 296 14.72 -6.58 -10.19
C LEU A 296 13.76 -7.61 -10.77
N ILE A 297 13.91 -7.89 -12.06
CA ILE A 297 13.07 -8.87 -12.76
C ILE A 297 13.89 -10.06 -13.23
N SER A 298 13.30 -11.25 -13.20
CA SER A 298 13.81 -12.45 -13.86
C SER A 298 12.80 -12.88 -14.91
N ILE A 299 13.25 -13.04 -16.15
CA ILE A 299 12.39 -13.35 -17.28
C ILE A 299 12.70 -14.79 -17.77
N HIS A 300 11.71 -15.65 -17.68
CA HIS A 300 11.76 -16.98 -18.28
C HIS A 300 11.58 -16.87 -19.79
N LEU A 301 12.36 -17.64 -20.56
CA LEU A 301 12.33 -17.62 -22.01
C LEU A 301 11.53 -18.82 -22.52
N ASP A 302 10.41 -18.55 -23.23
CA ASP A 302 9.52 -19.54 -23.80
C ASP A 302 9.64 -19.58 -25.33
N PRO A 303 10.35 -20.58 -25.89
CA PRO A 303 10.45 -20.74 -27.34
C PRO A 303 9.14 -21.23 -27.96
N ILE A 304 8.52 -20.43 -28.83
CA ILE A 304 7.30 -20.79 -29.56
C ILE A 304 7.53 -20.91 -31.07
N VAL A 305 6.73 -21.73 -31.71
CA VAL A 305 6.75 -21.88 -33.16
C VAL A 305 5.81 -20.86 -33.80
N VAL A 306 6.37 -19.83 -34.45
CA VAL A 306 5.56 -18.72 -35.02
C VAL A 306 5.37 -18.86 -36.56
N ASN A 307 6.19 -19.63 -37.26
CA ASN A 307 6.21 -19.67 -38.73
C ASN A 307 5.67 -21.00 -39.31
N ASP A 308 4.91 -21.77 -38.55
CA ASP A 308 4.26 -22.99 -39.01
C ASP A 308 2.75 -22.74 -39.18
N ALA A 309 2.29 -22.79 -40.42
CA ALA A 309 0.88 -22.55 -40.77
C ALA A 309 -0.08 -23.60 -40.15
N HIS A 310 0.42 -24.81 -39.88
CA HIS A 310 -0.39 -25.87 -39.25
C HIS A 310 -0.52 -25.57 -37.74
N ILE A 311 0.58 -25.31 -37.05
CA ILE A 311 0.58 -24.98 -35.63
C ILE A 311 -0.20 -23.70 -35.36
N ASN A 312 -0.03 -22.67 -36.21
CA ASN A 312 -0.80 -21.42 -36.08
C ASN A 312 -2.32 -21.65 -36.21
N ARG A 313 -2.75 -22.50 -37.16
CA ARG A 313 -4.18 -22.86 -37.28
C ARG A 313 -4.69 -23.61 -36.04
N LEU A 314 -3.89 -24.50 -35.47
CA LEU A 314 -4.27 -25.24 -34.27
C LEU A 314 -4.38 -24.28 -33.07
N ARG A 315 -3.47 -23.32 -32.95
CA ARG A 315 -3.53 -22.26 -31.92
C ARG A 315 -4.80 -21.42 -32.05
N ASP A 316 -5.06 -20.91 -33.26
CA ASP A 316 -6.24 -20.05 -33.52
C ASP A 316 -7.55 -20.81 -33.27
N LEU A 317 -7.58 -22.12 -33.63
CA LEU A 317 -8.72 -22.99 -33.37
C LEU A 317 -8.91 -23.20 -31.84
N THR A 318 -7.83 -23.47 -31.13
CA THR A 318 -7.85 -23.64 -29.67
C THR A 318 -8.30 -22.37 -28.97
N GLU A 319 -7.74 -21.22 -29.36
CA GLU A 319 -8.12 -19.91 -28.80
C GLU A 319 -9.61 -19.60 -29.04
N SER A 320 -10.10 -19.91 -30.25
CA SER A 320 -11.52 -19.74 -30.58
C SER A 320 -12.40 -20.63 -29.72
N ALA A 321 -12.01 -21.90 -29.53
CA ALA A 321 -12.75 -22.87 -28.73
C ALA A 321 -12.79 -22.44 -27.24
N VAL A 322 -11.70 -21.88 -26.70
CA VAL A 322 -11.61 -21.36 -25.34
C VAL A 322 -12.46 -20.11 -25.19
N LYS A 323 -12.38 -19.15 -26.10
CA LYS A 323 -13.20 -17.90 -26.10
C LYS A 323 -14.69 -18.15 -26.27
N GLU A 324 -15.10 -19.26 -26.89
CA GLU A 324 -16.52 -19.65 -26.93
C GLU A 324 -17.05 -20.16 -25.58
N ILE A 325 -16.18 -20.57 -24.62
CA ILE A 325 -16.60 -20.89 -23.26
C ILE A 325 -16.83 -19.60 -22.51
N ASP A 326 -15.87 -18.66 -22.59
CA ASP A 326 -16.00 -17.32 -22.04
C ASP A 326 -15.02 -16.37 -22.76
N PRO A 327 -15.46 -15.20 -23.23
CA PRO A 327 -14.60 -14.21 -23.88
C PRO A 327 -13.48 -13.64 -23.00
N ALA A 328 -13.59 -13.78 -21.68
CA ALA A 328 -12.57 -13.36 -20.73
C ALA A 328 -11.36 -14.30 -20.65
N LEU A 329 -11.48 -15.50 -21.22
CA LEU A 329 -10.39 -16.47 -21.26
C LEU A 329 -9.42 -16.18 -22.42
N SER A 330 -8.14 -16.41 -22.19
CA SER A 330 -7.09 -16.38 -23.23
C SER A 330 -6.15 -17.56 -23.07
N ILE A 331 -5.39 -17.87 -24.12
CA ILE A 331 -4.38 -18.93 -24.08
C ILE A 331 -2.99 -18.34 -24.31
N HIS A 332 -1.96 -18.97 -23.73
CA HIS A 332 -0.55 -18.65 -23.95
C HIS A 332 0.30 -19.94 -23.89
N ASP A 333 1.59 -19.85 -24.20
CA ASP A 333 2.56 -20.95 -24.26
C ASP A 333 2.07 -22.16 -25.10
N PHE A 334 1.44 -21.87 -26.25
CA PHE A 334 0.84 -22.93 -27.09
C PHE A 334 1.89 -23.74 -27.85
N ARG A 335 1.91 -25.02 -27.57
CA ARG A 335 2.80 -26.02 -28.22
C ARG A 335 2.03 -27.23 -28.70
N VAL A 336 2.52 -27.87 -29.74
CA VAL A 336 1.93 -29.10 -30.29
C VAL A 336 2.99 -30.18 -30.33
N VAL A 337 2.62 -31.37 -29.82
CA VAL A 337 3.42 -32.56 -29.95
C VAL A 337 2.62 -33.58 -30.75
N GLU A 338 2.99 -33.74 -32.02
CA GLU A 338 2.32 -34.69 -32.95
C GLU A 338 2.80 -36.10 -32.70
N GLY A 339 1.86 -37.03 -32.59
CA GLY A 339 2.08 -38.44 -32.51
C GLY A 339 1.37 -39.19 -33.65
N PRO A 340 1.66 -40.47 -33.85
CA PRO A 340 1.07 -41.23 -34.95
C PRO A 340 -0.44 -41.51 -34.79
N THR A 341 -0.96 -41.40 -33.56
CA THR A 341 -2.36 -41.70 -33.22
C THR A 341 -3.13 -40.48 -32.68
N HIS A 342 -2.43 -39.50 -32.12
CA HIS A 342 -3.02 -38.32 -31.53
C HIS A 342 -2.02 -37.16 -31.50
N SER A 343 -2.52 -35.95 -31.34
CA SER A 343 -1.73 -34.72 -31.14
C SER A 343 -2.00 -34.14 -29.77
N ASN A 344 -0.95 -33.93 -28.97
CA ASN A 344 -1.06 -33.22 -27.70
C ASN A 344 -1.01 -31.71 -27.96
N LEU A 345 -2.07 -31.03 -27.61
CA LEU A 345 -2.15 -29.57 -27.56
C LEU A 345 -1.80 -29.16 -26.14
N ILE A 346 -0.65 -28.54 -25.96
CA ILE A 346 -0.11 -28.11 -24.65
C ILE A 346 -0.22 -26.60 -24.62
N PHE A 347 -0.93 -26.09 -23.64
CA PHE A 347 -1.12 -24.63 -23.50
C PHE A 347 -1.64 -24.27 -22.10
N ASP A 348 -1.42 -23.04 -21.73
CA ASP A 348 -1.92 -22.49 -20.51
C ASP A 348 -3.13 -21.58 -20.77
N VAL A 349 -4.10 -21.58 -19.85
CA VAL A 349 -5.35 -20.82 -19.96
C VAL A 349 -5.40 -19.80 -18.85
N MET A 350 -5.38 -18.52 -19.22
CA MET A 350 -5.58 -17.43 -18.27
C MET A 350 -7.06 -17.26 -17.95
N ALA A 351 -7.42 -17.40 -16.68
CA ALA A 351 -8.76 -17.20 -16.17
C ALA A 351 -8.81 -16.08 -15.11
N PRO A 352 -9.91 -15.31 -15.02
CA PRO A 352 -10.12 -14.39 -13.89
C PRO A 352 -10.11 -15.15 -12.55
N PRO A 353 -9.67 -14.52 -11.43
CA PRO A 353 -9.61 -15.16 -10.11
C PRO A 353 -10.96 -15.70 -9.61
N ASP A 354 -12.06 -15.01 -9.96
CA ASP A 354 -13.42 -15.37 -9.59
C ASP A 354 -14.18 -16.06 -10.74
N PHE A 355 -13.46 -16.83 -11.56
CA PHE A 355 -14.10 -17.51 -12.69
C PHE A 355 -15.12 -18.54 -12.21
N ARG A 356 -16.27 -18.61 -12.89
CA ARG A 356 -17.45 -19.43 -12.48
C ARG A 356 -17.22 -20.92 -12.43
N LEU A 357 -16.26 -21.47 -13.22
CA LEU A 357 -15.90 -22.87 -13.24
C LEU A 357 -14.63 -23.08 -12.42
N SER A 358 -14.51 -24.21 -11.75
CA SER A 358 -13.24 -24.65 -11.18
C SER A 358 -12.26 -25.01 -12.30
N ASP A 359 -10.95 -25.00 -12.03
CA ASP A 359 -9.90 -25.33 -13.01
C ASP A 359 -10.14 -26.68 -13.67
N ARG A 360 -10.59 -27.66 -12.89
CA ARG A 360 -10.94 -29.00 -13.40
C ARG A 360 -12.13 -28.99 -14.35
N GLU A 361 -13.17 -28.23 -14.02
CA GLU A 361 -14.37 -28.10 -14.87
C GLU A 361 -14.04 -27.35 -16.16
N LEU A 362 -13.20 -26.29 -16.06
CA LEU A 362 -12.74 -25.54 -17.20
C LEU A 362 -11.90 -26.42 -18.14
N THR A 363 -10.89 -27.12 -17.59
CA THR A 363 -10.04 -28.06 -18.35
C THR A 363 -10.87 -29.12 -19.05
N ASN A 364 -11.84 -29.75 -18.36
CA ASN A 364 -12.72 -30.75 -18.97
C ASN A 364 -13.59 -30.15 -20.08
N SER A 365 -14.12 -28.96 -19.90
CA SER A 365 -14.96 -28.28 -20.89
C SER A 365 -14.18 -27.97 -22.19
N ILE A 366 -12.93 -27.52 -22.02
CA ILE A 366 -12.04 -27.23 -23.14
C ILE A 366 -11.69 -28.58 -23.89
N GLN A 367 -11.29 -29.60 -23.15
CA GLN A 367 -10.99 -30.91 -23.73
C GLN A 367 -12.17 -31.50 -24.51
N GLU A 368 -13.40 -31.45 -23.92
CA GLU A 368 -14.61 -31.94 -24.59
C GLU A 368 -14.90 -31.18 -25.88
N LYS A 369 -14.67 -29.86 -25.86
CA LYS A 369 -14.92 -29.00 -27.01
C LYS A 369 -13.94 -29.25 -28.15
N LEU A 370 -12.64 -29.36 -27.82
CA LEU A 370 -11.60 -29.68 -28.82
C LEU A 370 -11.71 -31.09 -29.37
N SER A 371 -12.08 -32.08 -28.54
CA SER A 371 -12.34 -33.46 -28.99
C SER A 371 -13.53 -33.59 -29.96
N LYS A 372 -14.52 -32.68 -29.88
CA LYS A 372 -15.63 -32.61 -30.85
C LYS A 372 -15.18 -32.10 -32.23
N ILE A 373 -14.06 -31.38 -32.30
CA ILE A 373 -13.49 -30.88 -33.54
C ILE A 373 -12.63 -31.99 -34.19
N ASP A 374 -11.76 -32.61 -33.41
CA ASP A 374 -11.00 -33.82 -33.84
C ASP A 374 -10.71 -34.67 -32.59
N GLU A 375 -11.15 -35.95 -32.62
CA GLU A 375 -10.96 -36.93 -31.54
C GLU A 375 -9.48 -37.20 -31.23
N ARG A 376 -8.56 -36.83 -32.12
CA ARG A 376 -7.12 -36.98 -31.93
C ARG A 376 -6.51 -35.85 -31.10
N TYR A 377 -7.24 -34.81 -30.74
CA TYR A 377 -6.71 -33.69 -29.92
C TYR A 377 -6.81 -34.00 -28.44
N PHE A 378 -5.66 -34.17 -27.81
CA PHE A 378 -5.51 -34.31 -26.37
C PHE A 378 -4.93 -33.06 -25.82
N CYS A 379 -5.60 -32.47 -24.82
CA CYS A 379 -5.17 -31.22 -24.23
C CYS A 379 -4.40 -31.46 -22.93
N VAL A 380 -3.24 -30.82 -22.83
CA VAL A 380 -2.47 -30.70 -21.60
C VAL A 380 -2.57 -29.23 -21.20
N ILE A 381 -3.39 -28.95 -20.19
CA ILE A 381 -3.81 -27.60 -19.85
C ILE A 381 -3.37 -27.27 -18.43
N THR A 382 -2.69 -26.15 -18.26
CA THR A 382 -2.52 -25.45 -16.98
C THR A 382 -3.53 -24.32 -16.92
N VAL A 383 -4.15 -24.07 -15.77
CA VAL A 383 -5.04 -22.91 -15.58
C VAL A 383 -4.34 -21.90 -14.67
N ASP A 384 -4.09 -20.71 -15.21
CA ASP A 384 -3.48 -19.61 -14.50
C ASP A 384 -4.52 -18.55 -14.14
N HIS A 385 -4.35 -17.92 -12.98
CA HIS A 385 -5.22 -16.87 -12.52
C HIS A 385 -4.47 -15.55 -12.46
N SER A 386 -4.91 -14.57 -13.24
CA SER A 386 -4.34 -13.23 -13.20
C SER A 386 -4.92 -12.45 -12.02
N PHE A 387 -4.06 -12.05 -11.11
CA PHE A 387 -4.37 -11.17 -9.98
C PHE A 387 -3.99 -9.70 -10.24
N ASN A 388 -3.58 -9.37 -11.46
CA ASN A 388 -3.09 -8.04 -11.85
C ASN A 388 -4.16 -7.18 -12.53
#